data_b3996a5e49143f53c69920c60b3ea3c7
#
_entry.id   b3996a5e49143f53c69920c60b3ea3c7
#
_cell.length_a   1.000
_cell.length_b   1.000
_cell.length_c   1.000
_cell.angle_alpha   90.00
_cell.angle_beta   90.00
_cell.angle_gamma   90.00
#
_symmetry.space_group_name_H-M   'P 1'
#
loop_
_entity.id
_entity.type
_entity.pdbx_description
1 polymer ?
#
loop_
_entity_poly.entity_id
_entity_poly.type
_entity_poly.pdbx_seq_one_letter_code
_entity_poly.pdbx_strand_id
1 'polypeptide(L)' 'MKYQLKFTDYPDVVNVEQMCEMLGGICDKTAYRLLKSGKIKGFIVGRRYRIPKLNILEYLDLIEKSTA' A
#
# COMPACT_ATOMS: atom_id res chain seq x y z
N MET A 1 0.62 16.37 0.35
CA MET A 1 0.35 15.36 1.36
C MET A 1 1.64 14.83 1.97
N LYS A 2 1.60 14.68 3.25
CA LYS A 2 2.71 14.22 4.08
C LYS A 2 3.32 12.90 3.61
N TYR A 3 2.47 11.94 3.27
CA TYR A 3 2.91 10.61 2.85
C TYR A 3 3.56 10.61 1.47
N GLN A 4 3.09 11.47 0.58
CA GLN A 4 3.67 11.57 -0.75
C GLN A 4 5.14 11.97 -0.70
N LEU A 5 5.48 12.88 0.20
CA LEU A 5 6.86 13.33 0.36
C LEU A 5 7.76 12.21 0.86
N LYS A 6 7.23 11.36 1.75
CA LYS A 6 7.99 10.23 2.29
C LYS A 6 8.19 9.12 1.27
N PHE A 7 7.28 9.00 0.31
CA PHE A 7 7.25 7.88 -0.61
C PHE A 7 7.72 8.23 -2.02
N THR A 8 8.41 9.35 -2.17
CA THR A 8 8.92 9.76 -3.49
C THR A 8 9.98 8.81 -4.03
N ASP A 9 10.66 8.07 -3.15
CA ASP A 9 11.68 7.11 -3.55
C ASP A 9 11.10 5.81 -4.09
N TYR A 10 9.81 5.60 -3.94
CA TYR A 10 9.14 4.39 -4.42
C TYR A 10 8.61 4.61 -5.82
N PRO A 11 8.61 3.56 -6.67
CA PRO A 11 8.01 3.69 -8.00
C PRO A 11 6.50 3.86 -7.91
N ASP A 12 5.88 4.24 -9.02
CA ASP A 12 4.43 4.45 -9.06
C ASP A 12 3.65 3.17 -8.74
N VAL A 13 4.20 2.02 -9.09
CA VAL A 13 3.62 0.71 -8.78
C VAL A 13 4.66 -0.07 -7.97
N VAL A 14 4.25 -0.55 -6.81
CA VAL A 14 5.15 -1.22 -5.88
C VAL A 14 4.79 -2.69 -5.73
N ASN A 15 5.73 -3.47 -5.22
CA ASN A 15 5.48 -4.88 -4.89
C ASN A 15 5.00 -5.00 -3.43
N VAL A 16 4.72 -6.24 -3.00
CA VAL A 16 4.22 -6.48 -1.64
C VAL A 16 5.26 -6.07 -0.59
N GLU A 17 6.51 -6.34 -0.84
CA GLU A 17 7.58 -5.98 0.09
C GLU A 17 7.63 -4.47 0.32
N GLN A 18 7.58 -3.70 -0.77
CA GLN A 18 7.56 -2.24 -0.69
C GLN A 18 6.29 -1.73 -0.02
N MET A 19 5.16 -2.37 -0.31
CA MET A 19 3.90 -2.03 0.33
C MET A 19 3.99 -2.21 1.85
N CYS A 20 4.61 -3.29 2.31
CA CYS A 20 4.80 -3.53 3.73
C CYS A 20 5.63 -2.43 4.38
N GLU A 21 6.69 -2.00 3.72
CA GLU A 21 7.52 -0.90 4.21
C GLU A 21 6.74 0.41 4.29
N MET A 22 5.96 0.69 3.26
CA MET A 22 5.16 1.91 3.20
C MET A 22 4.10 1.95 4.29
N LEU A 23 3.64 0.79 4.74
CA LEU A 23 2.63 0.67 5.78
C LEU A 23 3.22 0.51 7.18
N GLY A 24 4.50 0.84 7.34
CA GLY A 24 5.13 0.86 8.64
C GLY A 24 5.80 -0.44 9.04
N GLY A 25 6.07 -1.32 8.08
CA GLY A 25 6.75 -2.58 8.35
C GLY A 25 5.82 -3.70 8.76
N ILE A 26 4.61 -3.73 8.20
CA ILE A 26 3.68 -4.83 8.47
C ILE A 26 4.19 -6.10 7.81
N CYS A 27 3.70 -7.26 8.27
CA CYS A 27 4.13 -8.52 7.68
C CYS A 27 3.35 -8.81 6.39
N ASP A 28 3.91 -9.71 5.57
CA ASP A 28 3.32 -10.08 4.28
C ASP A 28 1.89 -10.58 4.43
N LYS A 29 1.61 -11.33 5.47
CA LYS A 29 0.28 -11.87 5.74
C LYS A 29 -0.75 -10.76 5.83
N THR A 30 -0.42 -9.70 6.57
CA THR A 30 -1.30 -8.56 6.73
C THR A 30 -1.49 -7.83 5.39
N ALA A 31 -0.42 -7.67 4.64
CA ALA A 31 -0.48 -7.03 3.33
C ALA A 31 -1.40 -7.80 2.38
N TYR A 32 -1.24 -9.13 2.32
CA TYR A 32 -2.12 -9.95 1.47
C TYR A 32 -3.57 -9.88 1.91
N ARG A 33 -3.81 -9.81 3.21
CA ARG A 33 -5.17 -9.67 3.74
C ARG A 33 -5.80 -8.36 3.26
N LEU A 34 -5.07 -7.28 3.30
CA LEU A 34 -5.55 -5.99 2.82
C LEU A 34 -5.88 -6.02 1.33
N LEU A 35 -5.03 -6.68 0.54
CA LEU A 35 -5.25 -6.82 -0.89
C LEU A 35 -6.45 -7.69 -1.19
N LYS A 36 -6.58 -8.82 -0.51
CA LYS A 36 -7.67 -9.76 -0.74
C LYS A 36 -9.01 -9.21 -0.29
N SER A 37 -9.03 -8.41 0.75
CA SER A 37 -10.27 -7.82 1.26
C SER A 37 -10.72 -6.61 0.44
N GLY A 38 -9.86 -6.11 -0.45
CA GLY A 38 -10.20 -4.96 -1.27
C GLY A 38 -9.99 -3.62 -0.57
N LYS A 39 -9.43 -3.62 0.63
CA LYS A 39 -9.13 -2.37 1.32
C LYS A 39 -8.05 -1.57 0.62
N ILE A 40 -7.09 -2.27 0.03
CA ILE A 40 -6.11 -1.66 -0.85
C ILE A 40 -6.19 -2.41 -2.18
N LYS A 41 -6.47 -1.70 -3.25
CA LYS A 41 -6.61 -2.32 -4.55
C LYS A 41 -5.26 -2.52 -5.20
N GLY A 42 -5.01 -3.75 -5.64
CA GLY A 42 -3.83 -4.10 -6.38
C GLY A 42 -4.22 -5.06 -7.48
N PHE A 43 -3.26 -5.42 -8.32
CA PHE A 43 -3.51 -6.37 -9.40
C PHE A 43 -2.37 -7.37 -9.47
N ILE A 44 -2.62 -8.49 -10.13
CA ILE A 44 -1.62 -9.55 -10.26
C ILE A 44 -1.11 -9.55 -11.69
N VAL A 45 0.21 -9.43 -11.85
CA VAL A 45 0.88 -9.54 -13.14
C VAL A 45 1.81 -10.73 -13.04
N GLY A 46 1.54 -11.74 -13.85
CA GLY A 46 2.22 -13.01 -13.70
C GLY A 46 1.80 -13.65 -12.38
N ARG A 47 2.71 -13.84 -11.48
CA ARG A 47 2.42 -14.46 -10.17
C ARG A 47 2.64 -13.51 -9.02
N ARG A 48 2.79 -12.21 -9.31
CA ARG A 48 3.14 -11.22 -8.30
C ARG A 48 2.13 -10.10 -8.26
N TYR A 49 1.84 -9.66 -7.06
CA TYR A 49 1.00 -8.48 -6.87
C TYR A 49 1.75 -7.23 -7.27
N ARG A 50 1.01 -6.34 -7.93
CA ARG A 50 1.47 -4.98 -8.23
C ARG A 50 0.45 -4.03 -7.66
N ILE A 51 0.88 -3.11 -6.85
CA ILE A 51 0.00 -2.20 -6.14
C ILE A 51 0.34 -0.76 -6.51
N PRO A 52 -0.60 -0.02 -7.12
CA PRO A 52 -0.36 1.39 -7.37
C PRO A 52 -0.11 2.13 -6.06
N LYS A 53 0.97 2.88 -6.02
CA LYS A 53 1.36 3.62 -4.82
C LYS A 53 0.23 4.53 -4.32
N LEU A 54 -0.52 5.12 -5.23
CA LEU A 54 -1.63 6.00 -4.89
C LEU A 54 -2.71 5.29 -4.06
N ASN A 55 -2.93 4.02 -4.32
CA ASN A 55 -3.92 3.25 -3.57
C ASN A 55 -3.49 3.07 -2.12
N ILE A 56 -2.20 2.91 -1.89
CA ILE A 56 -1.66 2.81 -0.54
C ILE A 56 -1.79 4.15 0.17
N LEU A 57 -1.51 5.22 -0.53
CA LEU A 57 -1.62 6.57 0.03
C LEU A 57 -3.06 6.89 0.41
N GLU A 58 -4.01 6.51 -0.44
CA GLU A 58 -5.43 6.69 -0.15
C GLU A 58 -5.86 5.94 1.10
N TYR A 59 -5.37 4.71 1.24
CA TYR A 59 -5.69 3.90 2.41
C TYR A 59 -5.16 4.55 3.68
N LEU A 60 -3.93 5.04 3.66
CA LEU A 60 -3.34 5.73 4.80
C LEU A 60 -4.12 7.00 5.16
N ASP A 61 -4.57 7.71 4.15
CA ASP A 61 -5.36 8.92 4.32
C ASP A 61 -6.69 8.61 5.01
N LEU A 62 -7.34 7.53 4.59
CA LEU A 62 -8.61 7.10 5.18
C LEU A 62 -8.45 6.70 6.64
N ILE A 63 -7.38 5.98 6.97
CA ILE A 63 -7.10 5.60 8.34
C ILE A 63 -6.86 6.84 9.20
N GLU A 64 -6.08 7.77 8.71
CA GLU A 64 -5.77 9.00 9.43
C GLU A 64 -7.04 9.81 9.71
N LYS A 65 -7.93 9.91 8.73
CA LYS A 65 -9.20 10.60 8.89
C LYS A 65 -10.13 9.89 9.86
N SER A 66 -10.09 8.56 9.87
CA SER A 66 -10.93 7.76 10.76
C SER A 66 -10.52 7.88 12.21
N THR A 67 -9.23 8.14 12.47
CA THR A 67 -8.72 8.25 13.82
C THR A 67 -8.78 9.67 14.37
N ALA A 68 -9.07 10.61 13.52
CA ALA A 68 -9.22 11.99 13.93
C ALA A 68 -10.58 12.20 14.59
#